data_a28f9664ecbabdc2f6af321a550df4ff
#
_entry.id   a28f9664ecbabdc2f6af321a550df4ff
#
_cell.length_a   1.000
_cell.length_b   1.000
_cell.length_c   1.000
_cell.angle_alpha   90.00
_cell.angle_beta   90.00
_cell.angle_gamma   90.00
#
_symmetry.space_group_name_H-M   'P 1'
#
loop_
_entity.id
_entity.type
_entity.pdbx_description
1 polymer ?
#
loop_
_entity_poly.entity_id
_entity_poly.type
_entity_poly.pdbx_seq_one_letter_code
_entity_poly.pdbx_strand_id
1 'polypeptide(L)'
;MKERYTLIKHARLVKTEERRIDDCDILVRHGAANEKNTIAAVETSIDRKTLTDCTLTLVNARGNLVTPSFTDLSVCLREPGSMYKETIASTCRAAMAGGYSHLVSYFEPDARFTAKDVLSYLAVAKKHPAITLFPMVFAGETALDELLSLGAGGVSDRFTPFESAADLRDAMLRAKEKRIPYFAFLQIPSLVEGGTVNSSIAPMMRQKPIFASSEVMAVSRILLLAEEFGCSVHLSGVSLEKSFALIREAKRAGVSVTCDVSPYHFFFDESAILYYGNTAKMMPPLRSDKDREATLAAIADGTVDAIASHHVANNQSDLARSLADAPFV
;
A
#
# COMPACT_ATOMS: atom_id res chain seq x y z
N MET A 1 -13.68 16.51 -35.09
CA MET A 1 -12.78 15.35 -34.96
C MET A 1 -13.62 14.10 -34.80
N LYS A 2 -13.25 12.99 -35.45
CA LYS A 2 -13.97 11.72 -35.25
C LYS A 2 -13.75 11.25 -33.81
N GLU A 3 -14.80 10.70 -33.20
CA GLU A 3 -14.71 10.08 -31.86
C GLU A 3 -13.73 8.90 -31.91
N ARG A 4 -13.05 8.65 -30.80
CA ARG A 4 -12.07 7.55 -30.67
C ARG A 4 -12.57 6.54 -29.66
N TYR A 5 -12.53 5.27 -30.05
CA TYR A 5 -12.92 4.16 -29.21
C TYR A 5 -11.85 3.08 -29.17
N THR A 6 -11.81 2.35 -28.05
CA THR A 6 -11.13 1.05 -27.95
C THR A 6 -12.19 -0.01 -27.67
N LEU A 7 -12.28 -1.02 -28.55
CA LEU A 7 -13.11 -2.20 -28.35
C LEU A 7 -12.23 -3.37 -27.89
N ILE A 8 -12.47 -3.80 -26.65
CA ILE A 8 -11.81 -4.96 -26.05
C ILE A 8 -12.74 -6.15 -26.26
N LYS A 9 -12.28 -7.13 -27.04
CA LYS A 9 -13.02 -8.34 -27.39
C LYS A 9 -12.60 -9.52 -26.54
N HIS A 10 -13.52 -10.45 -26.25
CA HIS A 10 -13.26 -11.70 -25.57
C HIS A 10 -12.61 -11.50 -24.18
N ALA A 11 -13.11 -10.55 -23.43
CA ALA A 11 -12.71 -10.29 -22.05
C ALA A 11 -13.49 -11.16 -21.05
N ARG A 12 -12.86 -11.51 -19.95
CA ARG A 12 -13.50 -12.09 -18.76
C ARG A 12 -13.52 -11.03 -17.66
N LEU A 13 -14.63 -10.29 -17.59
CA LEU A 13 -14.78 -9.18 -16.66
C LEU A 13 -15.05 -9.68 -15.24
N VAL A 14 -14.20 -9.32 -14.29
CA VAL A 14 -14.38 -9.60 -12.88
C VAL A 14 -15.31 -8.55 -12.26
N LYS A 15 -16.49 -8.97 -11.84
CA LYS A 15 -17.46 -8.16 -11.11
C LYS A 15 -17.31 -8.43 -9.61
N THR A 16 -16.52 -7.61 -8.94
CA THR A 16 -16.14 -7.82 -7.54
C THR A 16 -17.33 -7.79 -6.59
N GLU A 17 -18.26 -6.86 -6.78
CA GLU A 17 -19.47 -6.73 -5.96
C GLU A 17 -20.41 -7.93 -6.10
N GLU A 18 -20.54 -8.46 -7.32
CA GLU A 18 -21.39 -9.61 -7.65
C GLU A 18 -20.68 -10.95 -7.45
N ARG A 19 -19.38 -10.92 -7.14
CA ARG A 19 -18.51 -12.11 -6.95
C ARG A 19 -18.59 -13.10 -8.12
N ARG A 20 -18.65 -12.58 -9.35
CA ARG A 20 -18.73 -13.39 -10.58
C ARG A 20 -17.81 -12.88 -11.68
N ILE A 21 -17.62 -13.71 -12.68
CA ILE A 21 -16.84 -13.40 -13.88
C ILE A 21 -17.76 -13.59 -15.08
N ASP A 22 -17.88 -12.56 -15.91
CA ASP A 22 -18.71 -12.57 -17.10
C ASP A 22 -17.84 -12.48 -18.36
N ASP A 23 -18.11 -13.33 -19.35
CA ASP A 23 -17.52 -13.20 -20.69
C ASP A 23 -18.21 -12.04 -21.42
N CYS A 24 -17.43 -11.07 -21.88
CA CYS A 24 -17.97 -9.88 -22.52
C CYS A 24 -16.99 -9.18 -23.47
N ASP A 25 -17.53 -8.24 -24.23
CA ASP A 25 -16.79 -7.20 -24.92
C ASP A 25 -16.96 -5.86 -24.19
N ILE A 26 -15.93 -5.04 -24.18
CA ILE A 26 -15.94 -3.75 -23.50
C ILE A 26 -15.61 -2.65 -24.52
N LEU A 27 -16.46 -1.64 -24.60
CA LEU A 27 -16.24 -0.46 -25.43
C LEU A 27 -15.83 0.72 -24.56
N VAL A 28 -14.64 1.25 -24.80
CA VAL A 28 -14.13 2.43 -24.13
C VAL A 28 -14.13 3.61 -25.08
N ARG A 29 -14.82 4.69 -24.72
CA ARG A 29 -14.77 5.98 -25.42
C ARG A 29 -13.62 6.81 -24.85
N HIS A 30 -12.77 7.32 -25.72
CA HIS A 30 -11.71 8.24 -25.35
C HIS A 30 -12.25 9.67 -25.31
N GLY A 31 -12.08 10.32 -24.18
CA GLY A 31 -12.42 11.73 -24.04
C GLY A 31 -11.52 12.64 -24.88
N ALA A 32 -11.99 13.86 -25.16
CA ALA A 32 -11.20 14.92 -25.76
C ALA A 32 -10.14 15.43 -24.75
N ALA A 33 -9.32 16.41 -25.15
CA ALA A 33 -8.09 16.82 -24.44
C ALA A 33 -8.21 17.10 -22.94
N ASN A 34 -9.41 17.29 -22.38
CA ASN A 34 -9.64 17.49 -20.93
C ASN A 34 -10.78 16.62 -20.37
N GLU A 35 -11.26 15.64 -21.15
CA GLU A 35 -12.32 14.73 -20.73
C GLU A 35 -11.72 13.37 -20.33
N LYS A 36 -12.35 12.72 -19.34
CA LYS A 36 -11.99 11.37 -18.93
C LYS A 36 -12.46 10.35 -19.97
N ASN A 37 -11.70 9.28 -20.13
CA ASN A 37 -12.18 8.09 -20.85
C ASN A 37 -13.35 7.48 -20.07
N THR A 38 -14.32 6.94 -20.80
CA THR A 38 -15.52 6.32 -20.20
C THR A 38 -15.76 4.94 -20.82
N ILE A 39 -16.28 4.02 -20.00
CA ILE A 39 -16.81 2.75 -20.48
C ILE A 39 -18.17 3.07 -21.13
N ALA A 40 -18.25 2.94 -22.45
CA ALA A 40 -19.45 3.26 -23.21
C ALA A 40 -20.44 2.08 -23.24
N ALA A 41 -19.94 0.85 -23.28
CA ALA A 41 -20.75 -0.36 -23.25
C ALA A 41 -19.98 -1.55 -22.69
N VAL A 42 -20.69 -2.49 -22.04
CA VAL A 42 -20.24 -3.82 -21.65
C VAL A 42 -21.34 -4.79 -22.05
N GLU A 43 -21.08 -5.63 -23.04
CA GLU A 43 -22.08 -6.53 -23.62
C GLU A 43 -21.45 -7.90 -23.90
N THR A 44 -22.26 -8.94 -23.99
CA THR A 44 -21.78 -10.29 -24.33
C THR A 44 -21.04 -10.31 -25.69
N SER A 45 -21.49 -9.48 -26.63
CA SER A 45 -20.81 -9.28 -27.92
C SER A 45 -21.16 -7.92 -28.51
N ILE A 46 -20.17 -7.17 -28.92
CA ILE A 46 -20.33 -5.86 -29.60
C ILE A 46 -19.92 -6.05 -31.08
N ASP A 47 -20.87 -5.79 -31.97
CA ASP A 47 -20.56 -5.86 -33.41
C ASP A 47 -19.76 -4.62 -33.82
N ARG A 48 -18.54 -4.86 -34.30
CA ARG A 48 -17.67 -3.82 -34.88
C ARG A 48 -18.34 -2.99 -35.97
N LYS A 49 -19.25 -3.60 -36.73
CA LYS A 49 -19.93 -2.94 -37.86
C LYS A 49 -20.89 -1.84 -37.44
N THR A 50 -21.33 -1.85 -36.19
CA THR A 50 -22.21 -0.79 -35.64
C THR A 50 -21.42 0.48 -35.27
N LEU A 51 -20.11 0.40 -35.17
CA LEU A 51 -19.22 1.50 -34.81
C LEU A 51 -18.75 2.24 -36.09
N THR A 52 -19.65 2.97 -36.72
CA THR A 52 -19.36 3.76 -37.92
C THR A 52 -18.88 5.17 -37.53
N ASP A 53 -18.17 5.84 -38.42
CA ASP A 53 -17.68 7.22 -38.29
C ASP A 53 -16.78 7.53 -37.08
N CYS A 54 -16.13 6.52 -36.51
CA CYS A 54 -15.19 6.67 -35.40
C CYS A 54 -13.79 6.12 -35.75
N THR A 55 -12.80 6.48 -34.96
CA THR A 55 -11.48 5.82 -34.99
C THR A 55 -11.51 4.70 -33.94
N LEU A 56 -11.41 3.45 -34.39
CA LEU A 56 -11.52 2.28 -33.53
C LEU A 56 -10.17 1.56 -33.39
N THR A 57 -9.74 1.39 -32.13
CA THR A 57 -8.65 0.49 -31.75
C THR A 57 -9.25 -0.84 -31.30
N LEU A 58 -8.77 -1.95 -31.82
CA LEU A 58 -9.23 -3.28 -31.45
C LEU A 58 -8.19 -3.96 -30.54
N VAL A 59 -8.62 -4.43 -29.39
CA VAL A 59 -7.81 -5.22 -28.44
C VAL A 59 -8.50 -6.56 -28.26
N ASN A 60 -7.77 -7.66 -28.48
CA ASN A 60 -8.28 -8.99 -28.17
C ASN A 60 -7.74 -9.45 -26.82
N ALA A 61 -8.60 -9.53 -25.82
CA ALA A 61 -8.24 -9.98 -24.47
C ALA A 61 -7.95 -11.49 -24.40
N ARG A 62 -8.32 -12.28 -25.43
CA ARG A 62 -8.03 -13.74 -25.51
C ARG A 62 -8.50 -14.53 -24.28
N GLY A 63 -9.61 -14.15 -23.67
CA GLY A 63 -10.11 -14.77 -22.44
C GLY A 63 -9.34 -14.38 -21.17
N ASN A 64 -8.47 -13.38 -21.24
CA ASN A 64 -7.82 -12.85 -20.03
C ASN A 64 -8.82 -12.12 -19.14
N LEU A 65 -8.53 -12.11 -17.83
CA LEU A 65 -9.31 -11.37 -16.86
C LEU A 65 -9.14 -9.87 -17.09
N VAL A 66 -10.24 -9.17 -17.02
CA VAL A 66 -10.29 -7.70 -16.95
C VAL A 66 -10.88 -7.31 -15.61
N THR A 67 -10.16 -6.50 -14.85
CA THR A 67 -10.53 -6.03 -13.51
C THR A 67 -10.52 -4.53 -13.47
N PRO A 68 -11.18 -3.87 -12.50
CA PRO A 68 -10.81 -2.52 -12.11
C PRO A 68 -9.32 -2.47 -11.78
N SER A 69 -8.68 -1.33 -12.02
CA SER A 69 -7.28 -1.14 -11.63
C SER A 69 -7.09 -1.27 -10.12
N PHE A 70 -5.91 -1.70 -9.70
CA PHE A 70 -5.59 -1.88 -8.30
C PHE A 70 -5.18 -0.56 -7.62
N THR A 71 -5.37 -0.52 -6.30
CA THR A 71 -4.83 0.50 -5.40
C THR A 71 -3.79 -0.15 -4.51
N ASP A 72 -2.60 0.44 -4.43
CA ASP A 72 -1.57 0.04 -3.48
C ASP A 72 -1.55 0.99 -2.29
N LEU A 73 -1.68 0.46 -1.09
CA LEU A 73 -1.73 1.25 0.14
C LEU A 73 -0.34 1.53 0.75
N SER A 74 0.74 1.01 0.16
CA SER A 74 2.06 1.11 0.79
C SER A 74 3.20 1.10 -0.21
N VAL A 75 3.54 2.28 -0.74
CA VAL A 75 4.66 2.49 -1.66
C VAL A 75 5.62 3.52 -1.08
N CYS A 76 6.88 3.13 -0.83
CA CYS A 76 7.92 4.06 -0.38
C CYS A 76 8.58 4.71 -1.58
N LEU A 77 8.40 6.02 -1.72
CA LEU A 77 9.06 6.80 -2.77
C LEU A 77 10.47 7.18 -2.36
N ARG A 78 11.37 7.10 -3.33
CA ARG A 78 12.79 7.43 -3.17
C ARG A 78 13.14 8.82 -3.69
N GLU A 79 12.18 9.52 -4.25
CA GLU A 79 12.32 10.89 -4.72
C GLU A 79 11.34 11.79 -3.94
N PRO A 80 11.83 12.92 -3.32
CA PRO A 80 13.22 13.37 -3.24
C PRO A 80 14.08 12.51 -2.30
N GLY A 81 15.40 12.58 -2.45
CA GLY A 81 16.39 11.96 -1.56
C GLY A 81 17.21 10.87 -2.25
N SER A 82 16.67 9.67 -2.37
CA SER A 82 17.41 8.49 -2.88
C SER A 82 17.04 8.15 -4.34
N MET A 83 17.04 9.14 -5.23
CA MET A 83 16.68 8.98 -6.65
C MET A 83 17.52 7.92 -7.39
N TYR A 84 18.71 7.63 -6.90
CA TYR A 84 19.57 6.59 -7.45
C TYR A 84 19.03 5.16 -7.22
N LYS A 85 18.11 4.99 -6.28
CA LYS A 85 17.38 3.73 -6.06
C LYS A 85 16.15 3.65 -6.96
N GLU A 86 15.36 4.71 -6.98
CA GLU A 86 14.15 4.80 -7.77
C GLU A 86 13.68 6.25 -7.93
N THR A 87 13.04 6.56 -9.08
CA THR A 87 12.39 7.86 -9.31
C THR A 87 10.87 7.70 -9.30
N ILE A 88 10.12 8.77 -9.07
CA ILE A 88 8.64 8.75 -9.20
C ILE A 88 8.22 8.21 -10.58
N ALA A 89 8.94 8.60 -11.63
CA ALA A 89 8.66 8.11 -12.98
C ALA A 89 8.85 6.60 -13.15
N SER A 90 9.87 6.01 -12.52
CA SER A 90 10.07 4.55 -12.54
C SER A 90 9.04 3.81 -11.69
N THR A 91 8.69 4.35 -10.51
CA THR A 91 7.61 3.81 -9.67
C THR A 91 6.28 3.80 -10.44
N CYS A 92 5.92 4.90 -11.10
CA CYS A 92 4.69 4.96 -11.91
C CYS A 92 4.68 3.91 -13.03
N ARG A 93 5.81 3.71 -13.73
CA ARG A 93 5.90 2.68 -14.78
C ARG A 93 5.75 1.27 -14.22
N ALA A 94 6.40 0.98 -13.09
CA ALA A 94 6.28 -0.32 -12.43
C ALA A 94 4.84 -0.59 -11.97
N ALA A 95 4.19 0.41 -11.36
CA ALA A 95 2.80 0.33 -10.95
C ALA A 95 1.85 0.06 -12.12
N MET A 96 2.00 0.80 -13.23
CA MET A 96 1.22 0.58 -14.45
C MET A 96 1.41 -0.84 -15.01
N ALA A 97 2.64 -1.34 -15.01
CA ALA A 97 2.94 -2.70 -15.46
C ALA A 97 2.27 -3.77 -14.57
N GLY A 98 2.10 -3.47 -13.26
CA GLY A 98 1.39 -4.31 -12.29
C GLY A 98 -0.14 -4.12 -12.28
N GLY A 99 -0.69 -3.22 -13.11
CA GLY A 99 -2.15 -2.96 -13.16
C GLY A 99 -2.65 -1.99 -12.08
N TYR A 100 -1.77 -1.28 -11.40
CA TYR A 100 -2.14 -0.27 -10.40
C TYR A 100 -2.37 1.08 -11.05
N SER A 101 -3.34 1.84 -10.52
CA SER A 101 -3.61 3.23 -10.92
C SER A 101 -3.63 4.21 -9.75
N HIS A 102 -3.63 3.72 -8.52
CA HIS A 102 -3.66 4.53 -7.31
C HIS A 102 -2.59 4.04 -6.35
N LEU A 103 -1.76 4.96 -5.83
CA LEU A 103 -0.68 4.63 -4.89
C LEU A 103 -0.76 5.54 -3.66
N VAL A 104 -0.95 4.95 -2.50
CA VAL A 104 -0.70 5.61 -1.22
C VAL A 104 0.80 5.55 -0.96
N SER A 105 1.43 6.71 -0.93
CA SER A 105 2.87 6.82 -1.01
C SER A 105 3.48 7.49 0.20
N TYR A 106 4.60 6.96 0.64
CA TYR A 106 5.38 7.42 1.77
C TYR A 106 6.75 7.87 1.30
N PHE A 107 7.39 8.74 2.09
CA PHE A 107 8.72 9.22 1.83
C PHE A 107 9.72 8.60 2.79
N GLU A 108 11.00 8.61 2.42
CA GLU A 108 12.05 8.16 3.31
C GLU A 108 12.09 8.98 4.62
N PRO A 109 12.46 8.34 5.77
CA PRO A 109 12.40 8.97 7.08
C PRO A 109 13.25 10.24 7.21
N ASP A 110 14.34 10.34 6.45
CA ASP A 110 15.29 11.47 6.50
C ASP A 110 14.84 12.67 5.66
N ALA A 111 13.83 12.50 4.82
CA ALA A 111 13.24 13.58 4.04
C ALA A 111 12.26 14.37 4.92
N ARG A 112 12.72 15.49 5.50
CA ARG A 112 11.79 16.46 6.08
C ARG A 112 10.92 17.00 4.96
N PHE A 113 9.66 16.63 5.00
CA PHE A 113 8.70 16.95 3.95
C PHE A 113 8.19 18.38 4.17
N THR A 114 8.50 19.24 3.23
CA THR A 114 8.00 20.63 3.22
C THR A 114 6.85 20.78 2.22
N ALA A 115 6.09 21.87 2.34
CA ALA A 115 5.07 22.22 1.35
C ALA A 115 5.62 22.26 -0.08
N LYS A 116 6.89 22.71 -0.25
CA LYS A 116 7.59 22.73 -1.55
C LYS A 116 7.79 21.32 -2.11
N ASP A 117 8.09 20.36 -1.25
CA ASP A 117 8.30 18.97 -1.67
C ASP A 117 6.99 18.33 -2.13
N VAL A 118 5.87 18.55 -1.42
CA VAL A 118 4.53 18.12 -1.85
C VAL A 118 4.19 18.71 -3.23
N LEU A 119 4.40 20.01 -3.43
CA LEU A 119 4.12 20.64 -4.72
C LEU A 119 5.01 20.10 -5.85
N SER A 120 6.30 19.90 -5.59
CA SER A 120 7.23 19.31 -6.56
C SER A 120 6.82 17.90 -6.94
N TYR A 121 6.46 17.09 -5.95
CA TYR A 121 5.96 15.75 -6.11
C TYR A 121 4.70 15.69 -6.97
N LEU A 122 3.69 16.49 -6.65
CA LEU A 122 2.43 16.54 -7.42
C LEU A 122 2.67 17.03 -8.86
N ALA A 123 3.65 17.91 -9.06
CA ALA A 123 4.03 18.36 -10.41
C ALA A 123 4.66 17.23 -11.24
N VAL A 124 5.46 16.35 -10.64
CA VAL A 124 6.00 15.16 -11.33
C VAL A 124 4.88 14.16 -11.57
N ALA A 125 4.01 13.92 -10.58
CA ALA A 125 2.88 13.01 -10.70
C ALA A 125 1.94 13.36 -11.88
N LYS A 126 1.69 14.65 -12.11
CA LYS A 126 0.89 15.14 -13.25
C LYS A 126 1.43 14.72 -14.62
N LYS A 127 2.72 14.40 -14.72
CA LYS A 127 3.34 13.89 -15.97
C LYS A 127 2.99 12.41 -16.23
N HIS A 128 2.40 11.73 -15.24
CA HIS A 128 1.99 10.33 -15.30
C HIS A 128 0.48 10.18 -15.05
N PRO A 129 -0.39 10.69 -15.95
CA PRO A 129 -1.83 10.82 -15.71
C PRO A 129 -2.57 9.50 -15.53
N ALA A 130 -1.95 8.37 -15.83
CA ALA A 130 -2.51 7.04 -15.57
C ALA A 130 -2.40 6.60 -14.12
N ILE A 131 -1.59 7.29 -13.31
CA ILE A 131 -1.36 7.00 -11.90
C ILE A 131 -1.79 8.20 -11.06
N THR A 132 -2.60 7.94 -10.05
CA THR A 132 -2.92 8.92 -9.00
C THR A 132 -2.07 8.60 -7.78
N LEU A 133 -1.32 9.59 -7.31
CA LEU A 133 -0.49 9.48 -6.13
C LEU A 133 -1.15 10.19 -4.95
N PHE A 134 -1.19 9.52 -3.80
CA PHE A 134 -1.68 10.05 -2.53
C PHE A 134 -0.51 10.13 -1.54
N PRO A 135 0.22 11.25 -1.50
CA PRO A 135 1.36 11.40 -0.60
C PRO A 135 0.89 11.48 0.84
N MET A 136 1.40 10.58 1.68
CA MET A 136 1.18 10.59 3.13
C MET A 136 2.20 11.48 3.81
N VAL A 137 1.76 12.30 4.74
CA VAL A 137 2.63 13.16 5.54
C VAL A 137 2.78 12.61 6.96
N PHE A 138 3.87 12.98 7.62
CA PHE A 138 4.09 12.57 9.00
C PHE A 138 3.03 13.18 9.93
N ALA A 139 2.41 12.34 10.73
CA ALA A 139 1.31 12.75 11.62
C ALA A 139 1.74 13.71 12.73
N GLY A 140 3.04 13.80 13.05
CA GLY A 140 3.63 14.76 13.97
C GLY A 140 3.94 16.13 13.36
N GLU A 141 3.73 16.33 12.04
CA GLU A 141 4.08 17.56 11.34
C GLU A 141 3.22 18.73 11.81
N THR A 142 3.88 19.89 12.07
CA THR A 142 3.20 21.10 12.54
C THR A 142 2.42 21.81 11.42
N ALA A 143 2.89 21.71 10.17
CA ALA A 143 2.25 22.28 9.00
C ALA A 143 1.20 21.35 8.35
N LEU A 144 0.61 20.42 9.11
CA LEU A 144 -0.29 19.40 8.59
C LEU A 144 -1.43 19.97 7.75
N ASP A 145 -2.06 21.05 8.20
CA ASP A 145 -3.20 21.67 7.52
C ASP A 145 -2.80 22.23 6.16
N GLU A 146 -1.64 22.87 6.10
CA GLU A 146 -1.08 23.38 4.84
C GLU A 146 -0.81 22.22 3.87
N LEU A 147 -0.14 21.16 4.33
CA LEU A 147 0.20 20.01 3.50
C LEU A 147 -1.03 19.29 2.95
N LEU A 148 -2.07 19.11 3.77
CA LEU A 148 -3.35 18.55 3.33
C LEU A 148 -4.04 19.44 2.30
N SER A 149 -4.02 20.77 2.50
CA SER A 149 -4.59 21.72 1.53
C SER A 149 -3.88 21.73 0.19
N LEU A 150 -2.59 21.40 0.17
CA LEU A 150 -1.78 21.25 -1.04
C LEU A 150 -1.97 19.92 -1.76
N GLY A 151 -2.74 18.97 -1.19
CA GLY A 151 -3.08 17.71 -1.83
C GLY A 151 -2.37 16.48 -1.25
N ALA A 152 -1.86 16.56 -0.01
CA ALA A 152 -1.45 15.35 0.71
C ALA A 152 -2.66 14.41 0.88
N GLY A 153 -2.41 13.11 0.72
CA GLY A 153 -3.46 12.09 0.71
C GLY A 153 -3.93 11.68 2.10
N GLY A 154 -3.16 11.94 3.15
CA GLY A 154 -3.47 11.55 4.52
C GLY A 154 -2.28 11.69 5.45
N VAL A 155 -2.39 11.08 6.63
CA VAL A 155 -1.37 11.14 7.70
C VAL A 155 -0.95 9.75 8.13
N SER A 156 0.35 9.61 8.45
CA SER A 156 0.94 8.36 8.92
C SER A 156 2.12 8.62 9.86
N ASP A 157 2.40 7.67 10.73
CA ASP A 157 3.65 7.61 11.50
C ASP A 157 4.67 6.63 10.90
N ARG A 158 4.47 6.21 9.64
CA ARG A 158 5.37 5.29 8.97
C ARG A 158 6.80 5.79 9.02
N PHE A 159 7.72 4.89 9.37
CA PHE A 159 9.13 5.09 9.63
C PHE A 159 9.48 5.90 10.89
N THR A 160 8.53 6.60 11.51
CA THR A 160 8.76 7.38 12.72
C THR A 160 7.60 7.17 13.70
N PRO A 161 7.35 5.91 14.14
CA PRO A 161 6.25 5.63 15.05
C PRO A 161 6.45 6.33 16.40
N PHE A 162 5.36 6.80 16.98
CA PHE A 162 5.39 7.49 18.27
C PHE A 162 5.74 6.53 19.42
N GLU A 163 6.76 6.88 20.21
CA GLU A 163 7.07 6.20 21.47
C GLU A 163 6.00 6.53 22.51
N SER A 164 5.69 7.82 22.66
CA SER A 164 4.70 8.33 23.59
C SER A 164 3.27 8.01 23.15
N ALA A 165 2.47 7.43 24.06
CA ALA A 165 1.05 7.22 23.82
C ALA A 165 0.25 8.54 23.76
N ALA A 166 0.71 9.60 24.43
CA ALA A 166 0.08 10.91 24.40
C ALA A 166 0.25 11.54 22.99
N ASP A 167 1.46 11.50 22.43
CA ASP A 167 1.73 12.06 21.11
C ASP A 167 0.98 11.28 20.01
N LEU A 168 0.90 9.96 20.14
CA LEU A 168 0.10 9.12 19.26
C LEU A 168 -1.39 9.49 19.33
N ARG A 169 -1.95 9.62 20.53
CA ARG A 169 -3.34 10.06 20.74
C ARG A 169 -3.59 11.40 20.04
N ASP A 170 -2.71 12.37 20.26
CA ASP A 170 -2.89 13.72 19.71
C ASP A 170 -2.79 13.73 18.19
N ALA A 171 -1.92 12.89 17.59
CA ALA A 171 -1.85 12.68 16.16
C ALA A 171 -3.12 12.03 15.60
N MET A 172 -3.66 11.01 16.28
CA MET A 172 -4.92 10.36 15.90
C MET A 172 -6.12 11.31 16.00
N LEU A 173 -6.19 12.15 17.04
CA LEU A 173 -7.24 13.16 17.20
C LEU A 173 -7.19 14.21 16.08
N ARG A 174 -6.00 14.68 15.69
CA ARG A 174 -5.84 15.58 14.54
C ARG A 174 -6.33 14.95 13.24
N ALA A 175 -6.03 13.68 12.99
CA ALA A 175 -6.54 12.95 11.83
C ALA A 175 -8.09 12.89 11.85
N LYS A 176 -8.67 12.59 13.01
CA LYS A 176 -10.14 12.58 13.20
C LYS A 176 -10.78 13.94 12.91
N GLU A 177 -10.21 15.04 13.39
CA GLU A 177 -10.68 16.40 13.10
C GLU A 177 -10.73 16.69 11.59
N LYS A 178 -9.75 16.17 10.84
CA LYS A 178 -9.70 16.27 9.38
C LYS A 178 -10.57 15.26 8.66
N ARG A 179 -11.25 14.35 9.37
CA ARG A 179 -12.06 13.25 8.84
C ARG A 179 -11.29 12.33 7.89
N ILE A 180 -10.02 12.08 8.20
CA ILE A 180 -9.16 11.15 7.49
C ILE A 180 -8.74 10.02 8.42
N PRO A 181 -8.51 8.78 7.91
CA PRO A 181 -7.97 7.71 8.72
C PRO A 181 -6.50 7.99 9.09
N TYR A 182 -6.11 7.54 10.28
CA TYR A 182 -4.72 7.53 10.71
C TYR A 182 -4.06 6.23 10.25
N PHE A 183 -3.02 6.32 9.42
CA PHE A 183 -2.26 5.16 8.94
C PHE A 183 -1.11 4.86 9.91
N ALA A 184 -1.24 3.77 10.65
CA ALA A 184 -0.30 3.40 11.70
C ALA A 184 0.74 2.39 11.22
N PHE A 185 2.00 2.65 11.57
CA PHE A 185 3.09 1.70 11.43
C PHE A 185 3.29 0.94 12.76
N LEU A 186 3.28 -0.39 12.70
CA LEU A 186 3.06 -1.25 13.86
C LEU A 186 4.36 -1.58 14.60
N GLN A 187 4.99 -0.57 15.20
CA GLN A 187 6.23 -0.73 15.96
C GLN A 187 6.22 0.05 17.28
N ILE A 188 6.92 -0.50 18.25
CA ILE A 188 7.43 0.21 19.41
C ILE A 188 8.93 0.42 19.17
N PRO A 189 9.42 1.66 18.92
CA PRO A 189 10.78 1.94 18.49
C PRO A 189 11.84 1.29 19.39
N SER A 190 11.70 1.42 20.70
CA SER A 190 12.63 0.85 21.70
C SER A 190 12.74 -0.68 21.68
N LEU A 191 11.75 -1.39 21.10
CA LEU A 191 11.77 -2.86 20.95
C LEU A 191 12.32 -3.35 19.62
N VAL A 192 12.60 -2.46 18.70
CA VAL A 192 13.11 -2.82 17.34
C VAL A 192 14.46 -2.19 17.02
N GLU A 193 14.98 -1.32 17.87
CA GLU A 193 16.23 -0.58 17.63
C GLU A 193 17.40 -1.47 17.24
N GLY A 194 17.89 -1.29 16.01
CA GLY A 194 18.98 -2.11 15.44
C GLY A 194 18.60 -3.57 15.18
N GLY A 195 17.31 -3.93 15.30
CA GLY A 195 16.81 -5.25 14.94
C GLY A 195 16.89 -5.52 13.45
N THR A 196 17.13 -6.76 13.05
CA THR A 196 17.35 -7.14 11.65
C THR A 196 16.42 -8.25 11.17
N VAL A 197 16.08 -9.19 12.05
CA VAL A 197 15.29 -10.39 11.73
C VAL A 197 14.32 -10.71 12.86
N ASN A 198 13.35 -11.60 12.60
CA ASN A 198 12.44 -12.08 13.63
C ASN A 198 13.18 -12.69 14.82
N SER A 199 12.63 -12.50 16.03
CA SER A 199 13.28 -12.90 17.27
C SER A 199 13.56 -14.41 17.39
N SER A 200 12.75 -15.26 16.78
CA SER A 200 12.92 -16.72 16.77
C SER A 200 14.18 -17.17 16.04
N ILE A 201 14.50 -16.58 14.88
CA ILE A 201 15.66 -16.95 14.05
C ILE A 201 16.93 -16.14 14.39
N ALA A 202 16.79 -15.03 15.09
CA ALA A 202 17.88 -14.10 15.41
C ALA A 202 19.09 -14.76 16.10
N PRO A 203 18.94 -15.67 17.09
CA PRO A 203 20.06 -16.33 17.73
C PRO A 203 20.86 -17.19 16.76
N MET A 204 20.20 -17.96 15.88
CA MET A 204 20.84 -18.80 14.88
C MET A 204 21.67 -17.98 13.89
N MET A 205 21.17 -16.83 13.49
CA MET A 205 21.82 -15.91 12.55
C MET A 205 22.83 -14.96 13.21
N ARG A 206 22.93 -14.96 14.54
CA ARG A 206 23.74 -14.01 15.32
C ARG A 206 23.40 -12.56 15.01
N GLN A 207 22.10 -12.28 14.88
CA GLN A 207 21.56 -10.96 14.57
C GLN A 207 20.78 -10.38 15.75
N LYS A 208 20.56 -9.06 15.75
CA LYS A 208 19.67 -8.42 16.71
C LYS A 208 18.21 -8.77 16.38
N PRO A 209 17.40 -9.16 17.38
CA PRO A 209 16.02 -9.54 17.16
C PRO A 209 15.10 -8.33 16.93
N ILE A 210 14.06 -8.53 16.12
CA ILE A 210 12.84 -7.72 16.12
C ILE A 210 11.78 -8.52 16.87
N PHE A 211 11.39 -8.03 18.05
CA PHE A 211 10.48 -8.75 18.92
C PHE A 211 9.02 -8.68 18.41
N ALA A 212 8.33 -9.83 18.45
CA ALA A 212 6.91 -9.91 18.14
C ALA A 212 6.06 -8.98 19.05
N SER A 213 6.47 -8.79 20.31
CA SER A 213 5.81 -7.89 21.25
C SER A 213 5.74 -6.44 20.76
N SER A 214 6.70 -5.99 19.94
CA SER A 214 6.67 -4.64 19.37
C SER A 214 5.41 -4.40 18.54
N GLU A 215 5.07 -5.33 17.63
CA GLU A 215 3.86 -5.23 16.80
C GLU A 215 2.59 -5.38 17.65
N VAL A 216 2.51 -6.41 18.51
CA VAL A 216 1.32 -6.68 19.30
C VAL A 216 1.00 -5.51 20.25
N MET A 217 2.01 -4.92 20.89
CA MET A 217 1.84 -3.74 21.76
C MET A 217 1.41 -2.52 20.96
N ALA A 218 1.99 -2.29 19.78
CA ALA A 218 1.58 -1.19 18.92
C ALA A 218 0.12 -1.34 18.48
N VAL A 219 -0.28 -2.51 18.00
CA VAL A 219 -1.68 -2.81 17.62
C VAL A 219 -2.61 -2.59 18.80
N SER A 220 -2.32 -3.17 19.97
CA SER A 220 -3.17 -3.03 21.17
C SER A 220 -3.33 -1.57 21.58
N ARG A 221 -2.24 -0.81 21.64
CA ARG A 221 -2.25 0.61 22.01
C ARG A 221 -3.10 1.44 21.04
N ILE A 222 -2.94 1.22 19.74
CA ILE A 222 -3.67 1.96 18.70
C ILE A 222 -5.16 1.64 18.78
N LEU A 223 -5.53 0.37 18.93
CA LEU A 223 -6.93 -0.05 19.00
C LEU A 223 -7.64 0.51 20.23
N LEU A 224 -6.99 0.50 21.41
CA LEU A 224 -7.54 1.09 22.64
C LEU A 224 -7.80 2.59 22.45
N LEU A 225 -6.84 3.33 21.88
CA LEU A 225 -7.02 4.76 21.61
C LEU A 225 -8.09 5.01 20.54
N ALA A 226 -8.16 4.17 19.50
CA ALA A 226 -9.19 4.28 18.46
C ALA A 226 -10.59 4.07 19.04
N GLU A 227 -10.77 3.08 19.90
CA GLU A 227 -12.03 2.81 20.60
C GLU A 227 -12.43 3.96 21.51
N GLU A 228 -11.53 4.38 22.43
CA GLU A 228 -11.81 5.43 23.42
C GLU A 228 -12.14 6.77 22.76
N PHE A 229 -11.38 7.16 21.75
CA PHE A 229 -11.52 8.47 21.13
C PHE A 229 -12.34 8.46 19.83
N GLY A 230 -12.83 7.29 19.38
CA GLY A 230 -13.63 7.17 18.14
C GLY A 230 -12.86 7.59 16.90
N CYS A 231 -11.58 7.21 16.79
CA CYS A 231 -10.74 7.49 15.64
C CYS A 231 -10.84 6.38 14.60
N SER A 232 -10.75 6.72 13.32
CA SER A 232 -10.59 5.74 12.24
C SER A 232 -9.10 5.47 12.02
N VAL A 233 -8.69 4.20 12.03
CA VAL A 233 -7.29 3.79 11.89
C VAL A 233 -7.11 2.74 10.81
N HIS A 234 -5.98 2.81 10.12
CA HIS A 234 -5.51 1.76 9.23
C HIS A 234 -4.18 1.20 9.75
N LEU A 235 -4.14 -0.10 10.00
CA LEU A 235 -2.99 -0.80 10.55
C LEU A 235 -2.18 -1.39 9.38
N SER A 236 -1.03 -0.78 9.06
CA SER A 236 -0.25 -1.15 7.88
C SER A 236 0.79 -2.22 8.19
N GLY A 237 0.74 -3.32 7.43
CA GLY A 237 1.70 -4.40 7.50
C GLY A 237 1.55 -5.31 8.73
N VAL A 238 0.34 -5.78 9.01
CA VAL A 238 0.10 -6.75 10.07
C VAL A 238 0.76 -8.10 9.72
N SER A 239 1.44 -8.72 10.67
CA SER A 239 2.22 -9.94 10.41
C SER A 239 2.08 -11.07 11.45
N LEU A 240 1.35 -10.87 12.54
CA LEU A 240 1.28 -11.82 13.66
C LEU A 240 -0.14 -12.32 13.93
N GLU A 241 -0.28 -13.62 14.25
CA GLU A 241 -1.54 -14.23 14.68
C GLU A 241 -2.23 -13.46 15.81
N LYS A 242 -1.46 -13.02 16.82
CA LYS A 242 -1.98 -12.25 17.95
C LYS A 242 -2.53 -10.89 17.54
N SER A 243 -1.89 -10.24 16.59
CA SER A 243 -2.36 -8.96 16.04
C SER A 243 -3.70 -9.13 15.33
N PHE A 244 -3.86 -10.18 14.51
CA PHE A 244 -5.14 -10.48 13.85
C PHE A 244 -6.25 -10.79 14.86
N ALA A 245 -5.95 -11.47 15.97
CA ALA A 245 -6.93 -11.73 17.02
C ALA A 245 -7.45 -10.41 17.63
N LEU A 246 -6.57 -9.48 17.97
CA LEU A 246 -6.93 -8.16 18.49
C LEU A 246 -7.77 -7.36 17.49
N ILE A 247 -7.41 -7.38 16.21
CA ILE A 247 -8.13 -6.67 15.15
C ILE A 247 -9.55 -7.24 14.98
N ARG A 248 -9.71 -8.58 15.00
CA ARG A 248 -11.04 -9.22 14.95
C ARG A 248 -11.93 -8.79 16.10
N GLU A 249 -11.38 -8.73 17.31
CA GLU A 249 -12.10 -8.29 18.50
C GLU A 249 -12.53 -6.83 18.37
N ALA A 250 -11.61 -5.94 18.01
CA ALA A 250 -11.90 -4.52 17.78
C ALA A 250 -12.96 -4.30 16.70
N LYS A 251 -12.90 -5.01 15.57
CA LYS A 251 -13.93 -4.96 14.52
C LYS A 251 -15.30 -5.40 15.03
N ARG A 252 -15.36 -6.48 15.86
CA ARG A 252 -16.63 -6.92 16.48
C ARG A 252 -17.17 -5.92 17.49
N ALA A 253 -16.30 -5.20 18.18
CA ALA A 253 -16.68 -4.11 19.10
C ALA A 253 -17.11 -2.83 18.35
N GLY A 254 -17.00 -2.79 17.02
CA GLY A 254 -17.39 -1.62 16.21
C GLY A 254 -16.33 -0.54 16.10
N VAL A 255 -15.08 -0.83 16.45
CA VAL A 255 -13.97 0.10 16.25
C VAL A 255 -13.75 0.30 14.75
N SER A 256 -13.59 1.55 14.31
CA SER A 256 -13.30 1.88 12.91
C SER A 256 -11.86 1.56 12.57
N VAL A 257 -11.58 0.28 12.29
CA VAL A 257 -10.25 -0.23 11.97
C VAL A 257 -10.24 -1.01 10.68
N THR A 258 -9.22 -0.75 9.86
CA THR A 258 -8.84 -1.57 8.69
C THR A 258 -7.39 -1.98 8.80
N CYS A 259 -6.98 -3.03 8.07
CA CYS A 259 -5.58 -3.43 8.04
C CYS A 259 -5.16 -3.98 6.67
N ASP A 260 -3.88 -3.89 6.40
CA ASP A 260 -3.25 -4.54 5.25
C ASP A 260 -2.19 -5.57 5.67
N VAL A 261 -1.86 -6.43 4.71
CA VAL A 261 -0.74 -7.37 4.78
C VAL A 261 0.08 -7.32 3.50
N SER A 262 1.37 -7.62 3.59
CA SER A 262 2.22 -7.76 2.41
C SER A 262 2.13 -9.18 1.84
N PRO A 263 2.18 -9.36 0.50
CA PRO A 263 2.26 -10.67 -0.14
C PRO A 263 3.37 -11.56 0.45
N TYR A 264 4.48 -10.98 0.82
CA TYR A 264 5.61 -11.72 1.38
C TYR A 264 5.25 -12.46 2.67
N HIS A 265 4.38 -11.88 3.52
CA HIS A 265 3.98 -12.47 4.82
C HIS A 265 3.00 -13.64 4.73
N PHE A 266 2.45 -13.92 3.57
CA PHE A 266 1.64 -15.12 3.35
C PHE A 266 2.25 -16.11 2.34
N PHE A 267 3.32 -15.70 1.60
CA PHE A 267 4.10 -16.59 0.76
C PHE A 267 5.31 -17.19 1.48
N PHE A 268 5.95 -16.41 2.36
CA PHE A 268 7.22 -16.79 2.99
C PHE A 268 7.11 -16.75 4.52
N ASP A 269 7.84 -17.64 5.17
CA ASP A 269 8.14 -17.59 6.59
C ASP A 269 9.56 -17.05 6.85
N GLU A 270 9.94 -16.94 8.12
CA GLU A 270 11.23 -16.39 8.54
C GLU A 270 12.46 -17.17 8.00
N SER A 271 12.31 -18.43 7.58
CA SER A 271 13.40 -19.22 7.01
C SER A 271 13.84 -18.70 5.64
N ALA A 272 13.01 -17.93 4.95
CA ALA A 272 13.32 -17.35 3.65
C ALA A 272 14.59 -16.49 3.67
N ILE A 273 14.92 -15.86 4.81
CA ILE A 273 16.14 -15.07 4.97
C ILE A 273 17.41 -15.91 4.78
N LEU A 274 17.36 -17.21 5.08
CA LEU A 274 18.50 -18.13 4.90
C LEU A 274 18.80 -18.40 3.43
N TYR A 275 17.80 -18.33 2.58
CA TYR A 275 17.91 -18.63 1.14
C TYR A 275 18.08 -17.36 0.30
N TYR A 276 17.40 -16.28 0.67
CA TYR A 276 17.33 -15.05 -0.11
C TYR A 276 18.17 -13.91 0.49
N GLY A 277 18.71 -14.08 1.71
CA GLY A 277 19.57 -13.07 2.36
C GLY A 277 18.86 -11.71 2.47
N ASN A 278 19.56 -10.65 2.12
CA ASN A 278 19.07 -9.28 2.27
C ASN A 278 17.81 -8.96 1.46
N THR A 279 17.49 -9.73 0.42
CA THR A 279 16.23 -9.56 -0.34
C THR A 279 15.02 -10.09 0.40
N ALA A 280 15.19 -10.79 1.53
CA ALA A 280 14.14 -11.20 2.45
C ALA A 280 14.20 -10.43 3.79
N LYS A 281 15.02 -9.38 3.90
CA LYS A 281 15.09 -8.51 5.08
C LYS A 281 13.96 -7.49 5.05
N MET A 282 12.82 -7.85 5.62
CA MET A 282 11.59 -7.06 5.57
C MET A 282 11.26 -6.37 6.89
N MET A 283 10.42 -5.32 6.82
CA MET A 283 9.85 -4.63 7.96
C MET A 283 8.31 -4.46 7.77
N PRO A 284 7.48 -5.15 8.57
CA PRO A 284 7.86 -6.09 9.66
C PRO A 284 8.63 -7.30 9.12
N PRO A 285 9.42 -7.98 9.98
CA PRO A 285 10.18 -9.14 9.54
C PRO A 285 9.24 -10.28 9.16
N LEU A 286 9.68 -11.16 8.26
CA LEU A 286 9.00 -12.42 8.00
C LEU A 286 8.89 -13.20 9.32
N ARG A 287 7.73 -13.78 9.58
CA ARG A 287 7.37 -14.42 10.85
C ARG A 287 7.42 -15.94 10.73
N SER A 288 7.04 -16.62 11.80
CA SER A 288 6.95 -18.07 11.82
C SER A 288 5.94 -18.60 10.78
N ASP A 289 6.06 -19.88 10.40
CA ASP A 289 5.07 -20.53 9.52
C ASP A 289 3.65 -20.47 10.11
N LYS A 290 3.52 -20.55 11.44
CA LYS A 290 2.24 -20.37 12.13
C LYS A 290 1.62 -18.98 11.88
N ASP A 291 2.43 -17.93 11.90
CA ASP A 291 1.96 -16.56 11.62
C ASP A 291 1.62 -16.38 10.14
N ARG A 292 2.38 -17.03 9.24
CA ARG A 292 2.09 -17.09 7.81
C ARG A 292 0.71 -17.72 7.54
N GLU A 293 0.43 -18.86 8.17
CA GLU A 293 -0.88 -19.53 8.08
C GLU A 293 -2.01 -18.67 8.67
N ALA A 294 -1.73 -17.99 9.79
CA ALA A 294 -2.69 -17.07 10.40
C ALA A 294 -2.98 -15.87 9.50
N THR A 295 -2.00 -15.40 8.72
CA THR A 295 -2.19 -14.34 7.72
C THR A 295 -3.12 -14.81 6.61
N LEU A 296 -2.93 -16.02 6.07
CA LEU A 296 -3.83 -16.61 5.07
C LEU A 296 -5.26 -16.77 5.62
N ALA A 297 -5.39 -17.24 6.87
CA ALA A 297 -6.70 -17.35 7.52
C ALA A 297 -7.38 -15.99 7.70
N ALA A 298 -6.60 -14.94 8.06
CA ALA A 298 -7.11 -13.58 8.23
C ALA A 298 -7.55 -12.93 6.90
N ILE A 299 -6.90 -13.28 5.78
CA ILE A 299 -7.36 -12.90 4.44
C ILE A 299 -8.68 -13.61 4.12
N ALA A 300 -8.76 -14.91 4.38
CA ALA A 300 -9.93 -15.72 4.03
C ALA A 300 -11.18 -15.34 4.82
N ASP A 301 -11.05 -14.98 6.09
CA ASP A 301 -12.17 -14.62 6.96
C ASP A 301 -12.57 -13.12 6.90
N GLY A 302 -11.85 -12.31 6.09
CA GLY A 302 -12.12 -10.88 5.92
C GLY A 302 -11.63 -10.00 7.06
N THR A 303 -10.76 -10.51 7.94
CA THR A 303 -10.07 -9.67 8.95
C THR A 303 -9.11 -8.70 8.27
N VAL A 304 -8.42 -9.14 7.22
CA VAL A 304 -7.58 -8.31 6.36
C VAL A 304 -8.45 -7.62 5.32
N ASP A 305 -8.32 -6.31 5.21
CA ASP A 305 -9.11 -5.48 4.29
C ASP A 305 -8.40 -5.26 2.95
N ALA A 306 -7.06 -5.31 2.95
CA ALA A 306 -6.26 -5.06 1.75
C ALA A 306 -4.96 -5.87 1.74
N ILE A 307 -4.44 -6.09 0.52
CA ILE A 307 -3.08 -6.57 0.28
C ILE A 307 -2.32 -5.40 -0.32
N ALA A 308 -1.25 -4.95 0.35
CA ALA A 308 -0.41 -3.86 -0.09
C ALA A 308 1.00 -4.38 -0.46
N SER A 309 1.62 -3.81 -1.48
CA SER A 309 2.92 -4.30 -1.95
C SER A 309 4.04 -4.11 -0.94
N HIS A 310 3.94 -3.08 -0.10
CA HIS A 310 5.03 -2.59 0.76
C HIS A 310 6.31 -2.32 -0.05
N HIS A 311 6.15 -1.79 -1.26
CA HIS A 311 7.24 -1.51 -2.18
C HIS A 311 8.25 -0.53 -1.58
N VAL A 312 9.51 -0.99 -1.48
CA VAL A 312 10.65 -0.23 -0.98
C VAL A 312 11.85 -0.53 -1.86
N ALA A 313 12.06 0.25 -2.91
CA ALA A 313 13.13 0.02 -3.87
C ALA A 313 14.52 0.19 -3.24
N ASN A 314 15.42 -0.76 -3.48
CA ASN A 314 16.82 -0.70 -3.12
C ASN A 314 17.69 -1.13 -4.31
N ASN A 315 18.91 -0.62 -4.40
CA ASN A 315 19.83 -1.03 -5.45
C ASN A 315 20.68 -2.24 -5.00
N GLN A 316 21.37 -2.85 -5.97
CA GLN A 316 22.21 -4.04 -5.69
C GLN A 316 23.35 -3.75 -4.71
N SER A 317 23.94 -2.56 -4.72
CA SER A 317 25.04 -2.22 -3.81
C SER A 317 24.57 -2.07 -2.36
N ASP A 318 23.33 -1.61 -2.15
CA ASP A 318 22.72 -1.57 -0.81
C ASP A 318 22.41 -2.98 -0.30
N LEU A 319 21.90 -3.84 -1.18
CA LEU A 319 21.59 -5.24 -0.84
C LEU A 319 22.83 -6.14 -0.72
N ALA A 320 23.99 -5.71 -1.22
CA ALA A 320 25.26 -6.44 -1.08
C ALA A 320 25.96 -6.21 0.26
N ARG A 321 25.45 -5.32 1.12
CA ARG A 321 26.00 -5.05 2.47
C ARG A 321 25.81 -6.25 3.40
N SER A 322 26.40 -6.17 4.60
CA SER A 322 26.10 -7.15 5.65
C SER A 322 24.60 -7.14 5.99
N LEU A 323 24.07 -8.24 6.51
CA LEU A 323 22.65 -8.29 6.89
C LEU A 323 22.29 -7.22 7.95
N ALA A 324 23.23 -6.85 8.81
CA ALA A 324 23.02 -5.78 9.79
C ALA A 324 22.88 -4.40 9.10
N ASP A 325 23.68 -4.12 8.06
CA ASP A 325 23.80 -2.80 7.43
C ASP A 325 22.91 -2.63 6.19
N ALA A 326 22.44 -3.73 5.62
CA ALA A 326 21.54 -3.67 4.48
C ALA A 326 20.20 -3.02 4.87
N PRO A 327 19.60 -2.21 4.00
CA PRO A 327 18.27 -1.67 4.24
C PRO A 327 17.20 -2.77 4.24
N PHE A 328 16.07 -2.50 4.85
CA PHE A 328 14.85 -3.31 4.67
C PHE A 328 14.29 -3.14 3.25
N VAL A 329 13.68 -4.21 2.74
CA VAL A 329 13.01 -4.26 1.43
C VAL A 329 11.50 -4.31 1.58
#